data_44b548c63acecbdfea379fbe011b91bd
#
_entry.id   44b548c63acecbdfea379fbe011b91bd
#
_cell.length_a   1.000
_cell.length_b   1.000
_cell.length_c   1.000
_cell.angle_alpha   90.00
_cell.angle_beta   90.00
_cell.angle_gamma   90.00
#
_symmetry.space_group_name_H-M   'P 1'
#
loop_
_entity.id
_entity.type
_entity.pdbx_description
1 polymer ?
#
loop_
_entity_poly.entity_id
_entity_poly.type
_entity_poly.pdbx_seq_one_letter_code
_entity_poly.pdbx_strand_id
1 'polypeptide(L)'
;MSNQMDEVVKSVRELADAVKSVNEKNQALPEKIMEGIKDLVAKAPNPTPRSVEFSTETSVEERKEAEILASMPKELRAKTDEMFVASTLLKTPIQNLKMWGQWSRQAREFKKALDTATGAQGGDWVPTNFSSELFDMVQLETRVPSLFRTIVMPSNPYKLPVTLASINTYKQPEQTADTGQTKIPVGDGSNIGNSTLTAVGHAARVLASAEVDEDSIVPILPWLVRMISRAIADGREDFILNGDSAGTHEDSDIGAGSTDHRRRVALGLRAAANDGGATYKLDMATFSLTNLRALRVKLGKYGVNPSDCAIITGPVGYSKLLGLTEVVTMQNFGNAATAITGSLGNVDGMPVFVSGFVREDLNASGVYDGTTTTKTAIYIVYRPGWVLGERRSANSVKVLNELYAESDQVALVTKERVTFKDIYPTASNKTIGLGYNIA
;
A
#
# COMPACT_ATOMS: atom_id res chain seq x y z
N MET A 1 61.56 14.32 6.97
CA MET A 1 60.67 13.36 7.63
C MET A 1 60.36 13.72 9.08
N SER A 2 61.27 14.37 9.84
CA SER A 2 60.97 14.77 11.24
C SER A 2 59.87 15.82 11.36
N ASN A 3 59.88 16.89 10.56
CA ASN A 3 58.90 17.97 10.66
C ASN A 3 57.42 17.56 10.34
N GLN A 4 57.22 16.56 9.49
CA GLN A 4 55.89 16.06 9.19
C GLN A 4 55.30 15.19 10.32
N MET A 5 56.13 14.48 11.04
CA MET A 5 55.69 13.70 12.21
C MET A 5 55.32 14.62 13.38
N ASP A 6 56.03 15.70 13.58
CA ASP A 6 55.69 16.67 14.65
C ASP A 6 54.37 17.41 14.37
N GLU A 7 54.07 17.69 13.11
CA GLU A 7 52.80 18.32 12.69
C GLU A 7 51.61 17.37 12.87
N VAL A 8 51.80 16.09 12.55
CA VAL A 8 50.79 15.04 12.79
C VAL A 8 50.55 14.81 14.29
N VAL A 9 51.60 14.79 15.10
CA VAL A 9 51.46 14.67 16.57
C VAL A 9 50.75 15.87 17.17
N LYS A 10 50.97 17.06 16.65
CA LYS A 10 50.30 18.27 17.07
C LYS A 10 48.77 18.23 16.72
N SER A 11 48.44 17.84 15.50
CA SER A 11 47.03 17.71 15.09
C SER A 11 46.27 16.61 15.84
N VAL A 12 46.91 15.50 16.19
CA VAL A 12 46.35 14.45 17.02
C VAL A 12 46.07 14.92 18.45
N ARG A 13 46.99 15.74 19.03
CA ARG A 13 46.73 16.35 20.35
C ARG A 13 45.59 17.34 20.33
N GLU A 14 45.48 18.22 19.33
CA GLU A 14 44.40 19.15 19.18
C GLU A 14 43.05 18.41 19.02
N LEU A 15 43.01 17.27 18.30
CA LEU A 15 41.84 16.43 18.15
C LEU A 15 41.48 15.75 19.48
N ALA A 16 42.43 15.28 20.26
CA ALA A 16 42.19 14.68 21.57
C ALA A 16 41.62 15.69 22.57
N ASP A 17 42.13 16.94 22.54
CA ASP A 17 41.61 18.03 23.38
C ASP A 17 40.20 18.46 22.95
N ALA A 18 39.90 18.48 21.65
CA ALA A 18 38.58 18.74 21.13
C ALA A 18 37.58 17.65 21.54
N VAL A 19 37.92 16.37 21.44
CA VAL A 19 37.10 15.23 21.88
C VAL A 19 36.85 15.29 23.38
N LYS A 20 37.86 15.67 24.18
CA LYS A 20 37.68 15.86 25.63
C LYS A 20 36.69 16.95 25.95
N SER A 21 36.78 18.10 25.28
CA SER A 21 35.86 19.23 25.47
C SER A 21 34.42 18.92 25.06
N VAL A 22 34.24 18.09 24.01
CA VAL A 22 32.89 17.58 23.59
C VAL A 22 32.34 16.61 24.61
N ASN A 23 33.19 15.73 25.16
CA ASN A 23 32.74 14.75 26.17
C ASN A 23 32.37 15.44 27.50
N GLU A 24 33.09 16.47 27.94
CA GLU A 24 32.77 17.30 29.09
C GLU A 24 31.44 18.09 28.88
N LYS A 25 31.21 18.63 27.69
CA LYS A 25 29.93 19.26 27.33
C LYS A 25 28.76 18.28 27.32
N ASN A 26 28.98 17.05 26.83
CA ASN A 26 27.96 16.01 26.82
C ASN A 26 27.63 15.47 28.21
N GLN A 27 28.57 15.50 29.17
CA GLN A 27 28.31 15.14 30.56
C GLN A 27 27.55 16.21 31.33
N ALA A 28 27.74 17.49 30.96
CA ALA A 28 27.03 18.63 31.56
C ALA A 28 25.60 18.83 31.00
N LEU A 29 25.27 18.24 29.86
CA LEU A 29 23.95 18.36 29.26
C LEU A 29 22.81 17.74 30.10
N PRO A 30 22.97 16.53 30.68
CA PRO A 30 21.93 15.94 31.52
C PRO A 30 21.63 16.76 32.80
N GLU A 31 22.66 17.36 33.41
CA GLU A 31 22.50 18.15 34.61
C GLU A 31 21.72 19.46 34.35
N LYS A 32 22.02 20.14 33.23
CA LYS A 32 21.30 21.35 32.80
C LYS A 32 19.85 21.04 32.42
N ILE A 33 19.60 19.86 31.81
CA ILE A 33 18.24 19.42 31.50
C ILE A 33 17.47 19.09 32.78
N MET A 34 18.12 18.44 33.77
CA MET A 34 17.52 18.14 35.06
C MET A 34 17.24 19.39 35.87
N GLU A 35 18.11 20.41 35.81
CA GLU A 35 17.91 21.69 36.45
C GLU A 35 16.78 22.48 35.79
N GLY A 36 16.69 22.50 34.46
CA GLY A 36 15.57 23.05 33.69
C GLY A 36 14.22 22.37 33.98
N ILE A 37 14.22 21.03 34.15
CA ILE A 37 13.02 20.28 34.55
C ILE A 37 12.60 20.67 36.02
N LYS A 38 13.55 20.78 36.93
CA LYS A 38 13.26 21.23 38.30
C LYS A 38 12.66 22.63 38.34
N ASP A 39 13.18 23.57 37.54
CA ASP A 39 12.64 24.91 37.40
C ASP A 39 11.24 24.93 36.77
N LEU A 40 10.97 24.07 35.80
CA LEU A 40 9.65 23.92 35.20
C LEU A 40 8.63 23.32 36.18
N VAL A 41 9.04 22.36 36.98
CA VAL A 41 8.20 21.76 38.04
C VAL A 41 7.93 22.75 39.17
N ALA A 42 8.91 23.57 39.51
CA ALA A 42 8.75 24.62 40.53
C ALA A 42 7.88 25.79 40.07
N LYS A 43 7.80 26.06 38.78
CA LYS A 43 6.94 27.08 38.16
C LYS A 43 5.57 26.55 37.72
N ALA A 44 5.34 25.22 37.74
CA ALA A 44 4.01 24.70 37.55
C ALA A 44 3.10 25.24 38.69
N PRO A 45 1.97 25.88 38.35
CA PRO A 45 1.02 26.25 39.39
C PRO A 45 0.64 24.98 40.12
N ASN A 46 0.83 24.98 41.45
CA ASN A 46 0.34 23.91 42.32
C ASN A 46 -1.07 23.57 41.84
N PRO A 47 -1.36 22.33 41.50
CA PRO A 47 -2.74 21.95 41.27
C PRO A 47 -3.42 22.24 42.59
N THR A 48 -4.25 23.29 42.63
CA THR A 48 -5.21 23.47 43.71
C THR A 48 -5.86 22.11 43.88
N PRO A 49 -5.87 21.50 45.08
CA PRO A 49 -6.63 20.30 45.29
C PRO A 49 -8.06 20.64 44.86
N ARG A 50 -8.48 20.18 43.70
CA ARG A 50 -9.89 20.14 43.38
C ARG A 50 -10.49 19.36 44.53
N SER A 51 -11.20 20.08 45.40
CA SER A 51 -12.16 19.46 46.27
C SER A 51 -13.05 18.64 45.34
N VAL A 52 -12.81 17.35 45.28
CA VAL A 52 -13.75 16.42 44.69
C VAL A 52 -14.95 16.53 45.62
N GLU A 53 -15.91 17.36 45.23
CA GLU A 53 -17.25 17.22 45.74
C GLU A 53 -17.67 15.84 45.31
N PHE A 54 -17.65 14.91 46.27
CA PHE A 54 -18.30 13.63 46.14
C PHE A 54 -19.77 13.94 45.90
N SER A 55 -20.17 13.96 44.63
CA SER A 55 -21.60 13.89 44.30
C SER A 55 -22.10 12.66 44.98
N THR A 56 -23.13 12.78 45.76
CA THR A 56 -23.81 11.71 46.51
C THR A 56 -24.53 10.69 45.60
N GLU A 57 -24.33 10.78 44.31
CA GLU A 57 -24.68 9.77 43.34
C GLU A 57 -23.52 8.78 43.25
N THR A 58 -23.57 7.74 44.08
CA THR A 58 -22.70 6.59 43.97
C THR A 58 -22.81 6.06 42.51
N SER A 59 -21.65 6.03 41.82
CA SER A 59 -21.56 5.51 40.46
C SER A 59 -22.12 4.09 40.44
N VAL A 60 -22.64 3.66 39.29
CA VAL A 60 -23.16 2.28 39.14
C VAL A 60 -22.07 1.25 39.48
N GLU A 61 -20.81 1.60 39.29
CA GLU A 61 -19.65 0.78 39.63
C GLU A 61 -19.43 0.68 41.15
N GLU A 62 -19.51 1.79 41.89
CA GLU A 62 -19.40 1.79 43.35
C GLU A 62 -20.55 1.04 44.00
N ARG A 63 -21.76 1.08 43.42
CA ARG A 63 -22.90 0.25 43.88
C ARG A 63 -22.63 -1.23 43.66
N LYS A 64 -22.10 -1.62 42.52
CA LYS A 64 -21.71 -3.01 42.22
C LYS A 64 -20.58 -3.49 43.15
N GLU A 65 -19.55 -2.66 43.38
CA GLU A 65 -18.48 -3.00 44.33
C GLU A 65 -18.99 -3.14 45.76
N ALA A 66 -19.88 -2.22 46.18
CA ALA A 66 -20.52 -2.31 47.48
C ALA A 66 -21.41 -3.55 47.61
N GLU A 67 -22.09 -3.97 46.55
CA GLU A 67 -22.94 -5.15 46.52
C GLU A 67 -22.11 -6.46 46.55
N ILE A 68 -21.00 -6.49 45.81
CA ILE A 68 -20.02 -7.58 45.85
C ILE A 68 -19.39 -7.68 47.25
N LEU A 69 -18.98 -6.56 47.82
CA LEU A 69 -18.45 -6.51 49.16
C LEU A 69 -19.48 -6.93 50.22
N ALA A 70 -20.77 -6.53 50.02
CA ALA A 70 -21.86 -6.94 50.90
C ALA A 70 -22.17 -8.45 50.84
N SER A 71 -21.99 -9.08 49.69
CA SER A 71 -22.21 -10.50 49.47
C SER A 71 -21.10 -11.37 50.00
N MET A 72 -19.93 -10.82 50.27
CA MET A 72 -18.78 -11.56 50.85
C MET A 72 -19.04 -11.99 52.30
N PRO A 73 -18.66 -13.21 52.66
CA PRO A 73 -18.70 -13.68 54.06
C PRO A 73 -17.90 -12.73 54.96
N LYS A 74 -18.43 -12.39 56.15
CA LYS A 74 -17.81 -11.46 57.11
C LYS A 74 -16.36 -11.85 57.45
N GLU A 75 -16.07 -13.16 57.56
CA GLU A 75 -14.75 -13.67 57.85
C GLU A 75 -13.75 -13.42 56.69
N LEU A 76 -14.21 -13.47 55.45
CA LEU A 76 -13.37 -13.21 54.28
C LEU A 76 -13.04 -11.72 54.16
N ARG A 77 -14.03 -10.84 54.46
CA ARG A 77 -13.87 -9.41 54.49
C ARG A 77 -12.86 -8.95 55.56
N ALA A 78 -12.98 -9.46 56.78
CA ALA A 78 -12.03 -9.16 57.87
C ALA A 78 -10.57 -9.54 57.48
N LYS A 79 -10.39 -10.69 56.82
CA LYS A 79 -9.08 -11.14 56.36
C LYS A 79 -8.51 -10.30 55.20
N THR A 80 -9.36 -9.72 54.33
CA THR A 80 -8.90 -8.79 53.28
C THR A 80 -8.39 -7.49 53.89
N ASP A 81 -9.11 -6.96 54.88
CA ASP A 81 -8.71 -5.74 55.58
C ASP A 81 -7.41 -5.94 56.37
N GLU A 82 -7.27 -7.06 57.08
CA GLU A 82 -6.03 -7.42 57.77
C GLU A 82 -4.82 -7.58 56.82
N MET A 83 -5.01 -8.17 55.64
CA MET A 83 -3.93 -8.30 54.65
C MET A 83 -3.56 -6.96 54.03
N PHE A 84 -4.54 -6.08 53.78
CA PHE A 84 -4.26 -4.76 53.27
C PHE A 84 -3.46 -3.92 54.27
N VAL A 85 -3.87 -3.91 55.54
CA VAL A 85 -3.16 -3.23 56.63
C VAL A 85 -1.74 -3.83 56.79
N ALA A 86 -1.60 -5.14 56.78
CA ALA A 86 -0.29 -5.80 56.88
C ALA A 86 0.62 -5.47 55.71
N SER A 87 0.09 -5.44 54.48
CA SER A 87 0.83 -5.05 53.25
C SER A 87 1.35 -3.62 53.36
N THR A 88 0.51 -2.71 53.83
CA THR A 88 0.85 -1.29 53.96
C THR A 88 1.91 -1.06 55.04
N LEU A 89 1.78 -1.72 56.19
CA LEU A 89 2.74 -1.64 57.30
C LEU A 89 4.09 -2.26 56.97
N LEU A 90 4.11 -3.44 56.34
CA LEU A 90 5.32 -4.16 56.02
C LEU A 90 5.96 -3.71 54.70
N LYS A 91 5.30 -2.85 53.94
CA LYS A 91 5.71 -2.41 52.56
C LYS A 91 6.03 -3.61 51.67
N THR A 92 5.30 -4.70 51.82
CA THR A 92 5.45 -5.92 51.03
C THR A 92 4.22 -6.15 50.17
N PRO A 93 4.35 -6.63 48.91
CA PRO A 93 3.20 -6.98 48.09
C PRO A 93 2.31 -8.01 48.80
N ILE A 94 0.99 -7.84 48.72
CA ILE A 94 -0.03 -8.68 49.36
C ILE A 94 0.22 -10.17 49.07
N GLN A 95 0.69 -10.49 47.85
CA GLN A 95 0.98 -11.86 47.39
C GLN A 95 2.09 -12.59 48.20
N ASN A 96 2.98 -11.82 48.81
CA ASN A 96 4.11 -12.34 49.59
C ASN A 96 3.77 -12.56 51.08
N LEU A 97 2.56 -12.16 51.51
CA LEU A 97 2.12 -12.40 52.90
C LEU A 97 1.74 -13.87 53.10
N LYS A 98 2.15 -14.44 54.24
CA LYS A 98 1.81 -15.83 54.57
C LYS A 98 0.30 -16.11 54.57
N MET A 99 -0.50 -15.12 54.89
CA MET A 99 -1.98 -15.21 54.88
C MET A 99 -2.55 -15.32 53.46
N TRP A 100 -1.83 -14.90 52.42
CA TRP A 100 -2.29 -14.95 51.02
C TRP A 100 -2.69 -16.36 50.59
N GLY A 101 -1.95 -17.37 50.95
CA GLY A 101 -2.22 -18.74 50.55
C GLY A 101 -3.54 -19.31 51.11
N GLN A 102 -3.98 -18.87 52.29
CA GLN A 102 -5.26 -19.25 52.88
C GLN A 102 -6.40 -18.41 52.25
N TRP A 103 -6.23 -17.11 52.19
CA TRP A 103 -7.18 -16.22 51.59
C TRP A 103 -7.43 -16.54 50.07
N SER A 104 -6.41 -16.76 49.30
CA SER A 104 -6.51 -17.08 47.89
C SER A 104 -7.21 -18.41 47.61
N ARG A 105 -7.17 -19.37 48.53
CA ARG A 105 -7.99 -20.59 48.45
C ARG A 105 -9.45 -20.31 48.67
N GLN A 106 -9.79 -19.58 49.75
CA GLN A 106 -11.16 -19.20 50.07
C GLN A 106 -11.77 -18.27 49.02
N ALA A 107 -10.99 -17.30 48.51
CA ALA A 107 -11.39 -16.43 47.43
C ALA A 107 -11.63 -17.18 46.11
N ARG A 108 -10.88 -18.25 45.83
CA ARG A 108 -11.12 -19.12 44.66
C ARG A 108 -12.39 -19.96 44.80
N GLU A 109 -12.74 -20.38 45.97
CA GLU A 109 -14.01 -21.09 46.22
C GLU A 109 -15.20 -20.14 46.06
N PHE A 110 -15.07 -18.89 46.53
CA PHE A 110 -16.08 -17.84 46.31
C PHE A 110 -16.18 -17.43 44.84
N LYS A 111 -15.05 -17.32 44.13
CA LYS A 111 -15.03 -17.00 42.70
C LYS A 111 -15.59 -18.11 41.80
N LYS A 112 -15.60 -19.36 42.27
CA LYS A 112 -16.26 -20.47 41.57
C LYS A 112 -17.78 -20.34 41.58
N ALA A 113 -18.35 -19.60 42.53
CA ALA A 113 -19.79 -19.33 42.57
C ALA A 113 -20.25 -18.22 41.58
N LEU A 114 -19.30 -17.33 41.16
CA LEU A 114 -19.50 -16.26 40.18
C LEU A 114 -18.36 -16.32 39.18
N ASP A 115 -18.60 -16.87 38.00
CA ASP A 115 -17.61 -16.98 36.92
C ASP A 115 -18.06 -16.12 35.73
N THR A 116 -17.15 -15.31 35.22
CA THR A 116 -17.36 -14.49 34.01
C THR A 116 -17.37 -15.30 32.73
N ALA A 117 -16.91 -16.55 32.76
CA ALA A 117 -16.84 -17.44 31.60
C ALA A 117 -18.13 -18.19 31.30
N THR A 118 -19.05 -18.31 32.30
CA THR A 118 -20.30 -19.05 32.16
C THR A 118 -21.49 -18.13 32.38
N GLY A 119 -22.37 -17.95 31.38
CA GLY A 119 -23.53 -17.07 31.45
C GLY A 119 -24.39 -17.31 32.68
N ALA A 120 -24.65 -18.59 33.04
CA ALA A 120 -25.42 -18.97 34.21
C ALA A 120 -24.75 -18.62 35.57
N GLN A 121 -23.48 -18.24 35.59
CA GLN A 121 -22.70 -17.88 36.78
C GLN A 121 -22.33 -16.40 36.84
N GLY A 122 -23.02 -15.54 36.05
CA GLY A 122 -22.84 -14.10 36.04
C GLY A 122 -22.04 -13.57 34.85
N GLY A 123 -21.63 -14.43 33.92
CA GLY A 123 -20.92 -14.00 32.69
C GLY A 123 -21.74 -13.04 31.82
N ASP A 124 -23.07 -13.22 31.79
CA ASP A 124 -23.97 -12.35 31.04
C ASP A 124 -24.15 -10.95 31.64
N TRP A 125 -23.69 -10.74 32.86
CA TRP A 125 -23.74 -9.45 33.55
C TRP A 125 -22.46 -8.62 33.40
N VAL A 126 -21.45 -9.20 32.78
CA VAL A 126 -20.21 -8.48 32.49
C VAL A 126 -20.38 -7.75 31.15
N PRO A 127 -20.52 -6.42 31.14
CA PRO A 127 -20.59 -5.71 29.87
C PRO A 127 -19.31 -5.91 29.10
N THR A 128 -19.44 -6.46 27.88
CA THR A 128 -18.33 -6.48 26.92
C THR A 128 -18.16 -5.07 26.38
N ASN A 129 -17.16 -4.37 26.87
CA ASN A 129 -16.80 -3.06 26.31
C ASN A 129 -16.13 -3.26 24.96
N PHE A 130 -16.74 -2.73 23.91
CA PHE A 130 -16.15 -2.66 22.58
C PHE A 130 -15.47 -1.32 22.41
N SER A 131 -14.28 -1.33 21.78
CA SER A 131 -13.63 -0.11 21.34
C SER A 131 -14.45 0.53 20.22
N SER A 132 -14.67 1.84 20.28
CA SER A 132 -15.22 2.61 19.16
C SER A 132 -14.14 2.88 18.08
N GLU A 133 -12.88 2.52 18.35
CA GLU A 133 -11.81 2.65 17.38
C GLU A 133 -11.81 1.46 16.42
N LEU A 134 -11.96 1.74 15.15
CA LEU A 134 -11.87 0.77 14.08
C LEU A 134 -10.42 0.67 13.59
N PHE A 135 -9.84 -0.52 13.73
CA PHE A 135 -8.54 -0.80 13.14
C PHE A 135 -8.74 -1.21 11.67
N ASP A 136 -8.57 -0.27 10.77
CA ASP A 136 -8.59 -0.55 9.33
C ASP A 136 -7.34 -1.36 8.94
N MET A 137 -7.53 -2.35 8.08
CA MET A 137 -6.43 -3.09 7.49
C MET A 137 -5.57 -2.15 6.64
N VAL A 138 -4.25 -2.29 6.73
CA VAL A 138 -3.31 -1.54 5.88
C VAL A 138 -3.63 -1.83 4.42
N GLN A 139 -3.94 -0.78 3.67
CA GLN A 139 -4.26 -0.89 2.26
C GLN A 139 -3.09 -0.40 1.41
N LEU A 140 -2.93 -1.05 0.26
CA LEU A 140 -1.90 -0.71 -0.70
C LEU A 140 -2.23 0.63 -1.36
N GLU A 141 -1.22 1.46 -1.53
CA GLU A 141 -1.36 2.73 -2.24
C GLU A 141 -1.41 2.49 -3.75
N THR A 142 -2.45 2.99 -4.40
CA THR A 142 -2.61 2.89 -5.86
C THR A 142 -1.77 3.96 -6.55
N ARG A 143 -0.74 3.54 -7.30
CA ARG A 143 0.22 4.44 -7.97
C ARG A 143 0.23 4.31 -9.47
N VAL A 144 -0.10 3.14 -9.99
CA VAL A 144 0.03 2.82 -11.42
C VAL A 144 -0.89 3.67 -12.32
N PRO A 145 -2.16 3.95 -11.96
CA PRO A 145 -3.03 4.77 -12.80
C PRO A 145 -2.49 6.17 -13.08
N SER A 146 -1.79 6.77 -12.10
CA SER A 146 -1.22 8.13 -12.23
C SER A 146 -0.06 8.24 -13.21
N LEU A 147 0.52 7.12 -13.65
CA LEU A 147 1.61 7.08 -14.63
C LEU A 147 1.13 7.39 -16.04
N PHE A 148 -0.14 7.17 -16.31
CA PHE A 148 -0.72 7.22 -17.63
C PHE A 148 -1.58 8.48 -17.83
N ARG A 149 -1.62 8.94 -19.08
CA ARG A 149 -2.46 10.07 -19.44
C ARG A 149 -3.93 9.69 -19.36
N THR A 150 -4.71 10.46 -18.61
CA THR A 150 -6.17 10.32 -18.57
C THR A 150 -6.81 11.22 -19.63
N ILE A 151 -7.76 10.68 -20.39
CA ILE A 151 -8.54 11.40 -21.41
C ILE A 151 -10.03 11.27 -21.09
N VAL A 152 -10.73 12.41 -21.00
CA VAL A 152 -12.18 12.44 -20.88
C VAL A 152 -12.80 12.13 -22.24
N MET A 153 -13.65 11.11 -22.30
CA MET A 153 -14.30 10.66 -23.53
C MET A 153 -15.67 11.33 -23.71
N PRO A 154 -15.87 12.19 -24.72
CA PRO A 154 -17.16 12.83 -24.97
C PRO A 154 -18.22 11.85 -25.53
N SER A 155 -17.78 10.77 -26.20
CA SER A 155 -18.63 9.71 -26.76
C SER A 155 -18.09 8.32 -26.45
N ASN A 156 -18.90 7.29 -26.65
CA ASN A 156 -18.47 5.89 -26.57
C ASN A 156 -19.10 5.12 -27.77
N PRO A 157 -18.28 4.61 -28.70
CA PRO A 157 -16.83 4.66 -28.77
C PRO A 157 -16.26 6.06 -29.07
N TYR A 158 -14.99 6.31 -28.68
CA TYR A 158 -14.26 7.53 -28.98
C TYR A 158 -13.01 7.22 -29.82
N LYS A 159 -12.89 7.88 -30.97
CA LYS A 159 -11.78 7.64 -31.90
C LYS A 159 -10.71 8.73 -31.74
N LEU A 160 -9.49 8.30 -31.47
CA LEU A 160 -8.31 9.15 -31.41
C LEU A 160 -7.54 9.05 -32.73
N PRO A 161 -7.31 10.16 -33.47
CA PRO A 161 -6.44 10.15 -34.64
C PRO A 161 -5.00 9.89 -34.20
N VAL A 162 -4.32 8.98 -34.86
CA VAL A 162 -2.94 8.60 -34.57
C VAL A 162 -2.13 8.54 -35.85
N THR A 163 -0.92 9.12 -35.81
CA THR A 163 0.05 8.95 -36.89
C THR A 163 0.80 7.64 -36.70
N LEU A 164 0.68 6.73 -37.65
CA LEU A 164 1.25 5.37 -37.58
C LEU A 164 2.71 5.32 -38.06
N ALA A 165 3.06 6.13 -39.04
CA ALA A 165 4.41 6.19 -39.58
C ALA A 165 4.74 7.62 -40.06
N SER A 166 6.02 7.92 -40.14
CA SER A 166 6.50 9.17 -40.74
C SER A 166 6.42 9.09 -42.25
N ILE A 167 6.25 10.24 -42.88
CA ILE A 167 6.34 10.37 -44.36
C ILE A 167 7.77 10.00 -44.76
N ASN A 168 7.89 9.16 -45.78
CA ASN A 168 9.19 8.82 -46.33
C ASN A 168 9.85 9.97 -47.02
N THR A 169 11.14 10.15 -46.84
CA THR A 169 11.98 11.05 -47.60
C THR A 169 12.72 10.28 -48.68
N TYR A 170 12.88 10.90 -49.84
CA TYR A 170 13.49 10.26 -51.01
C TYR A 170 14.71 11.06 -51.47
N LYS A 171 15.74 10.34 -51.93
CA LYS A 171 16.84 10.96 -52.64
C LYS A 171 16.33 11.33 -54.04
N GLN A 172 16.45 12.59 -54.43
CA GLN A 172 16.19 13.00 -55.78
C GLN A 172 17.51 12.94 -56.57
N PRO A 173 17.61 12.13 -57.62
CA PRO A 173 18.77 12.16 -58.50
C PRO A 173 18.78 13.42 -59.31
N GLU A 174 19.99 13.85 -59.72
CA GLU A 174 20.16 14.94 -60.68
C GLU A 174 19.56 14.56 -62.01
N GLN A 175 18.83 15.50 -62.61
CA GLN A 175 18.23 15.28 -63.93
C GLN A 175 19.29 15.49 -64.99
N THR A 176 19.67 14.41 -65.67
CA THR A 176 20.74 14.43 -66.67
C THR A 176 20.23 14.45 -68.12
N ALA A 177 18.94 14.29 -68.34
CA ALA A 177 18.34 14.26 -69.68
C ALA A 177 17.01 15.03 -69.73
N ASP A 178 16.74 15.67 -70.86
CA ASP A 178 15.52 16.48 -71.08
C ASP A 178 14.24 15.64 -71.29
N THR A 179 14.36 14.31 -71.39
CA THR A 179 13.27 13.39 -71.76
C THR A 179 12.75 12.55 -70.58
N GLY A 180 12.63 13.11 -69.43
CA GLY A 180 11.98 12.37 -68.32
C GLY A 180 12.13 13.10 -67.03
N GLN A 181 11.11 13.83 -66.64
CA GLN A 181 11.07 14.46 -65.33
C GLN A 181 11.11 13.37 -64.23
N THR A 182 12.21 13.26 -63.51
CA THR A 182 12.33 12.42 -62.34
C THR A 182 11.47 13.03 -61.25
N LYS A 183 10.22 12.57 -61.11
CA LYS A 183 9.30 13.03 -60.07
C LYS A 183 9.75 12.51 -58.74
N ILE A 184 9.70 13.34 -57.71
CA ILE A 184 9.84 12.86 -56.32
C ILE A 184 8.71 11.89 -56.08
N PRO A 185 8.99 10.67 -55.62
CA PRO A 185 7.96 9.71 -55.27
C PRO A 185 6.99 10.32 -54.25
N VAL A 186 5.70 10.07 -54.45
CA VAL A 186 4.69 10.51 -53.47
C VAL A 186 4.81 9.64 -52.23
N GLY A 187 4.91 10.29 -51.07
CA GLY A 187 4.88 9.59 -49.80
C GLY A 187 3.55 8.86 -49.63
N ASP A 188 3.60 7.66 -49.04
CA ASP A 188 2.41 6.87 -48.79
C ASP A 188 1.48 7.61 -47.81
N GLY A 189 0.27 7.91 -48.22
CA GLY A 189 -0.77 8.59 -47.41
C GLY A 189 -1.43 7.68 -46.37
N SER A 190 -1.06 6.39 -46.31
CA SER A 190 -1.63 5.41 -45.34
C SER A 190 -1.07 5.53 -43.91
N ASN A 191 -0.28 6.58 -43.67
CA ASN A 191 0.39 6.78 -42.37
C ASN A 191 -0.52 7.34 -41.25
N ILE A 192 -1.80 7.56 -41.54
CA ILE A 192 -2.80 8.07 -40.60
C ILE A 192 -3.77 6.94 -40.23
N GLY A 193 -3.97 6.73 -38.95
CA GLY A 193 -4.91 5.77 -38.44
C GLY A 193 -5.73 6.34 -37.28
N ASN A 194 -6.57 5.52 -36.71
CA ASN A 194 -7.27 5.88 -35.48
C ASN A 194 -7.20 4.75 -34.46
N SER A 195 -7.08 5.10 -33.19
CA SER A 195 -7.27 4.20 -32.06
C SER A 195 -8.64 4.44 -31.47
N THR A 196 -9.46 3.39 -31.40
CA THR A 196 -10.82 3.47 -30.86
C THR A 196 -10.80 3.07 -29.38
N LEU A 197 -11.26 3.96 -28.52
CA LEU A 197 -11.47 3.74 -27.10
C LEU A 197 -12.93 3.35 -26.85
N THR A 198 -13.16 2.23 -26.16
CA THR A 198 -14.49 1.74 -25.80
C THR A 198 -14.56 1.63 -24.28
N ALA A 199 -15.31 2.53 -23.64
CA ALA A 199 -15.45 2.55 -22.20
C ALA A 199 -16.41 1.47 -21.72
N VAL A 200 -15.95 0.63 -20.81
CA VAL A 200 -16.69 -0.45 -20.13
C VAL A 200 -17.11 0.02 -18.75
N GLY A 201 -18.20 -0.53 -18.22
CA GLY A 201 -18.68 -0.24 -16.87
C GLY A 201 -17.83 -0.94 -15.83
N HIS A 202 -17.36 -0.20 -14.84
CA HIS A 202 -16.72 -0.72 -13.63
C HIS A 202 -17.52 -0.19 -12.44
N ALA A 203 -17.95 -1.07 -11.54
CA ALA A 203 -18.88 -0.71 -10.48
C ALA A 203 -18.63 -1.52 -9.21
N ALA A 204 -18.93 -0.90 -8.08
CA ALA A 204 -18.99 -1.57 -6.79
C ALA A 204 -20.34 -1.31 -6.12
N ARG A 205 -20.88 -2.31 -5.45
CA ARG A 205 -22.13 -2.24 -4.70
C ARG A 205 -21.98 -2.98 -3.37
N VAL A 206 -22.46 -2.36 -2.31
CA VAL A 206 -22.57 -2.96 -0.98
C VAL A 206 -23.98 -2.73 -0.46
N LEU A 207 -24.53 -3.72 0.22
CA LEU A 207 -25.79 -3.63 0.95
C LEU A 207 -25.47 -3.58 2.45
N ALA A 208 -26.11 -2.68 3.18
CA ALA A 208 -26.08 -2.61 4.63
C ALA A 208 -27.50 -2.65 5.17
N SER A 209 -27.75 -3.36 6.26
CA SER A 209 -29.01 -3.31 6.98
C SER A 209 -29.12 -1.98 7.74
N ALA A 210 -30.29 -1.40 7.81
CA ALA A 210 -30.53 -0.21 8.62
C ALA A 210 -30.37 -0.50 10.11
N GLU A 211 -30.78 -1.67 10.58
CA GLU A 211 -30.59 -2.11 11.98
C GLU A 211 -29.09 -2.12 12.38
N VAL A 212 -28.21 -2.56 11.48
CA VAL A 212 -26.76 -2.58 11.75
C VAL A 212 -26.20 -1.16 11.88
N ASP A 213 -26.75 -0.18 11.17
CA ASP A 213 -26.31 1.22 11.28
C ASP A 213 -26.82 1.86 12.59
N GLU A 214 -28.01 1.46 13.07
CA GLU A 214 -28.58 1.95 14.33
C GLU A 214 -27.88 1.34 15.56
N ASP A 215 -27.60 0.03 15.53
CA ASP A 215 -27.05 -0.71 16.67
C ASP A 215 -25.50 -0.67 16.75
N SER A 216 -24.85 -0.16 15.72
CA SER A 216 -23.40 -0.16 15.63
C SER A 216 -22.76 0.96 16.45
N ILE A 217 -21.77 0.62 17.26
CA ILE A 217 -20.94 1.56 18.02
C ILE A 217 -20.06 2.42 17.05
N VAL A 218 -19.74 1.88 15.86
CA VAL A 218 -18.94 2.55 14.85
C VAL A 218 -19.86 3.01 13.71
N PRO A 219 -19.72 4.25 13.20
CA PRO A 219 -20.54 4.72 12.08
C PRO A 219 -20.19 3.94 10.81
N ILE A 220 -21.04 2.99 10.44
CA ILE A 220 -20.81 2.01 9.35
C ILE A 220 -20.89 2.67 7.99
N LEU A 221 -21.87 3.55 7.73
CA LEU A 221 -22.06 4.15 6.41
C LEU A 221 -20.83 4.95 5.92
N PRO A 222 -20.21 5.86 6.70
CA PRO A 222 -19.00 6.55 6.29
C PRO A 222 -17.81 5.61 6.04
N TRP A 223 -17.70 4.53 6.80
CA TRP A 223 -16.68 3.52 6.61
C TRP A 223 -16.89 2.76 5.29
N LEU A 224 -18.10 2.31 5.00
CA LEU A 224 -18.45 1.64 3.74
C LEU A 224 -18.22 2.54 2.51
N VAL A 225 -18.52 3.84 2.60
CA VAL A 225 -18.23 4.81 1.53
C VAL A 225 -16.72 4.86 1.23
N ARG A 226 -15.89 4.89 2.26
CA ARG A 226 -14.42 4.84 2.10
C ARG A 226 -13.97 3.52 1.47
N MET A 227 -14.50 2.39 1.94
CA MET A 227 -14.16 1.06 1.42
C MET A 227 -14.54 0.90 -0.05
N ILE A 228 -15.72 1.36 -0.46
CA ILE A 228 -16.14 1.34 -1.87
C ILE A 228 -15.23 2.20 -2.75
N SER A 229 -14.88 3.39 -2.28
CA SER A 229 -14.00 4.29 -3.03
C SER A 229 -12.61 3.69 -3.24
N ARG A 230 -12.08 3.02 -2.21
CA ARG A 230 -10.82 2.26 -2.29
C ARG A 230 -10.94 1.07 -3.22
N ALA A 231 -12.02 0.29 -3.13
CA ALA A 231 -12.23 -0.88 -3.99
C ALA A 231 -12.26 -0.51 -5.49
N ILE A 232 -12.79 0.67 -5.85
CA ILE A 232 -12.73 1.18 -7.22
C ILE A 232 -11.29 1.56 -7.62
N ALA A 233 -10.53 2.20 -6.73
CA ALA A 233 -9.14 2.54 -7.00
C ALA A 233 -8.27 1.28 -7.16
N ASP A 234 -8.41 0.30 -6.28
CA ASP A 234 -7.74 -1.00 -6.33
C ASP A 234 -8.12 -1.78 -7.61
N GLY A 235 -9.40 -1.73 -7.98
CA GLY A 235 -9.89 -2.32 -9.21
C GLY A 235 -9.27 -1.69 -10.45
N ARG A 236 -9.06 -0.36 -10.46
CA ARG A 236 -8.37 0.34 -11.55
C ARG A 236 -6.93 -0.13 -11.69
N GLU A 237 -6.21 -0.26 -10.60
CA GLU A 237 -4.82 -0.73 -10.63
C GLU A 237 -4.72 -2.18 -11.09
N ASP A 238 -5.62 -3.03 -10.59
CA ASP A 238 -5.64 -4.45 -10.94
C ASP A 238 -5.96 -4.67 -12.44
N PHE A 239 -6.98 -3.98 -13.03
CA PHE A 239 -7.24 -4.16 -14.45
C PHE A 239 -6.19 -3.51 -15.37
N ILE A 240 -5.50 -2.45 -14.93
CA ILE A 240 -4.38 -1.89 -15.70
C ILE A 240 -3.21 -2.89 -15.76
N LEU A 241 -2.91 -3.57 -14.68
CA LEU A 241 -1.79 -4.52 -14.62
C LEU A 241 -2.16 -5.89 -15.16
N ASN A 242 -3.26 -6.47 -14.69
CA ASN A 242 -3.62 -7.87 -14.89
C ASN A 242 -4.90 -8.06 -15.72
N GLY A 243 -5.44 -6.98 -16.30
CA GLY A 243 -6.68 -7.07 -17.06
C GLY A 243 -6.50 -7.86 -18.37
N ASP A 244 -7.55 -8.60 -18.73
CA ASP A 244 -7.68 -9.26 -20.04
C ASP A 244 -9.15 -9.24 -20.46
N SER A 245 -9.42 -8.50 -21.51
CA SER A 245 -10.76 -8.38 -22.09
C SER A 245 -11.09 -9.45 -23.14
N ALA A 246 -10.16 -10.41 -23.39
CA ALA A 246 -10.38 -11.52 -24.30
C ALA A 246 -11.48 -12.47 -23.80
N GLY A 247 -12.08 -13.25 -24.68
CA GLY A 247 -13.12 -14.21 -24.33
C GLY A 247 -12.68 -15.24 -23.30
N THR A 248 -11.44 -15.71 -23.39
CA THR A 248 -10.78 -16.54 -22.36
C THR A 248 -9.70 -15.71 -21.71
N HIS A 249 -9.80 -15.51 -20.38
CA HIS A 249 -8.79 -14.77 -19.62
C HIS A 249 -7.48 -15.56 -19.57
N GLU A 250 -6.34 -14.86 -19.63
CA GLU A 250 -5.02 -15.49 -19.56
C GLU A 250 -4.75 -16.25 -18.25
N ASP A 251 -5.36 -15.77 -17.14
CA ASP A 251 -5.25 -16.40 -15.82
C ASP A 251 -6.36 -17.42 -15.60
N SER A 252 -6.01 -18.60 -15.13
CA SER A 252 -6.95 -19.70 -14.89
C SER A 252 -7.89 -19.49 -13.69
N ASP A 253 -7.60 -18.53 -12.80
CA ASP A 253 -8.48 -18.17 -11.67
C ASP A 253 -9.73 -17.40 -12.12
N ILE A 254 -9.73 -16.88 -13.36
CA ILE A 254 -10.87 -16.20 -13.95
C ILE A 254 -11.49 -17.07 -15.02
N GLY A 255 -12.51 -17.82 -14.65
CA GLY A 255 -13.22 -18.72 -15.57
C GLY A 255 -13.86 -17.97 -16.74
N ALA A 256 -14.08 -18.67 -17.85
CA ALA A 256 -14.73 -18.15 -19.06
C ALA A 256 -16.14 -17.57 -18.78
N GLY A 257 -16.85 -18.09 -17.76
CA GLY A 257 -18.17 -17.60 -17.32
C GLY A 257 -18.14 -16.35 -16.43
N SER A 258 -16.97 -15.94 -15.92
CA SER A 258 -16.82 -14.77 -15.04
C SER A 258 -16.71 -13.48 -15.86
N THR A 259 -17.78 -13.11 -16.59
CA THR A 259 -17.81 -11.94 -17.47
C THR A 259 -17.80 -10.61 -16.72
N ASP A 260 -18.21 -10.60 -15.48
CA ASP A 260 -18.34 -9.46 -14.57
C ASP A 260 -17.14 -9.24 -13.66
N HIS A 261 -16.09 -10.05 -13.81
CA HIS A 261 -14.89 -9.89 -13.01
C HIS A 261 -14.15 -8.58 -13.34
N ARG A 262 -13.63 -7.86 -12.32
CA ARG A 262 -12.96 -6.55 -12.47
C ARG A 262 -11.79 -6.55 -13.46
N ARG A 263 -11.07 -7.66 -13.63
CA ARG A 263 -9.97 -7.81 -14.60
C ARG A 263 -10.42 -7.95 -16.04
N ARG A 264 -11.74 -7.98 -16.32
CA ARG A 264 -12.28 -8.01 -17.69
C ARG A 264 -12.66 -6.64 -18.24
N VAL A 265 -12.40 -5.57 -17.49
CA VAL A 265 -12.74 -4.19 -17.87
C VAL A 265 -11.92 -3.70 -19.04
N ALA A 266 -10.62 -4.01 -19.10
CA ALA A 266 -9.71 -3.56 -20.15
C ALA A 266 -8.60 -4.58 -20.41
N LEU A 267 -7.89 -4.43 -21.54
CA LEU A 267 -6.66 -5.17 -21.81
C LEU A 267 -5.53 -4.51 -21.01
N GLY A 268 -5.06 -5.19 -19.97
CA GLY A 268 -3.98 -4.73 -19.10
C GLY A 268 -2.60 -4.93 -19.71
N LEU A 269 -1.62 -4.41 -19.00
CA LEU A 269 -0.21 -4.42 -19.44
C LEU A 269 0.30 -5.85 -19.66
N ARG A 270 0.00 -6.78 -18.73
CA ARG A 270 0.50 -8.16 -18.81
C ARG A 270 -0.08 -8.91 -19.99
N ALA A 271 -1.40 -8.89 -20.16
CA ALA A 271 -2.08 -9.55 -21.27
C ALA A 271 -1.64 -8.98 -22.61
N ALA A 272 -1.53 -7.65 -22.74
CA ALA A 272 -1.03 -7.02 -23.96
C ALA A 272 0.40 -7.45 -24.33
N ALA A 273 1.27 -7.65 -23.33
CA ALA A 273 2.61 -8.17 -23.56
C ALA A 273 2.61 -9.66 -23.92
N ASN A 274 1.75 -10.46 -23.31
CA ASN A 274 1.62 -11.88 -23.61
C ASN A 274 1.06 -12.10 -25.01
N ASP A 275 0.06 -11.34 -25.45
CA ASP A 275 -0.50 -11.37 -26.80
C ASP A 275 0.55 -11.05 -27.88
N GLY A 276 1.48 -10.16 -27.59
CA GLY A 276 2.60 -9.83 -28.47
C GLY A 276 3.72 -10.88 -28.52
N GLY A 277 3.65 -11.92 -27.69
CA GLY A 277 4.57 -13.05 -27.65
C GLY A 277 6.02 -12.65 -27.38
N ALA A 278 6.98 -13.40 -27.95
CA ALA A 278 8.42 -13.19 -27.72
C ALA A 278 8.94 -11.79 -28.10
N THR A 279 8.17 -11.02 -28.88
CA THR A 279 8.53 -9.65 -29.27
C THR A 279 8.48 -8.70 -28.06
N TYR A 280 7.53 -8.89 -27.17
CA TYR A 280 7.27 -8.00 -26.03
C TYR A 280 7.74 -8.58 -24.70
N LYS A 281 8.12 -9.85 -24.63
CA LYS A 281 8.50 -10.50 -23.38
C LYS A 281 9.90 -11.10 -23.40
N LEU A 282 10.52 -11.17 -22.25
CA LEU A 282 11.85 -11.73 -22.01
C LEU A 282 11.82 -12.61 -20.77
N ASP A 283 12.36 -13.83 -20.91
CA ASP A 283 12.59 -14.70 -19.74
C ASP A 283 13.72 -14.11 -18.87
N MET A 284 13.42 -13.89 -17.61
CA MET A 284 14.31 -13.32 -16.62
C MET A 284 14.57 -14.29 -15.45
N ALA A 285 14.60 -15.60 -15.72
CA ALA A 285 14.97 -16.60 -14.71
C ALA A 285 16.31 -16.28 -14.05
N THR A 286 17.26 -15.72 -14.81
CA THR A 286 18.46 -15.07 -14.27
C THR A 286 18.26 -13.56 -14.28
N PHE A 287 17.96 -13.00 -13.11
CA PHE A 287 17.75 -11.58 -12.98
C PHE A 287 19.07 -10.82 -12.99
N SER A 288 19.27 -9.92 -13.95
CA SER A 288 20.49 -9.11 -14.10
C SER A 288 20.19 -7.76 -14.75
N LEU A 289 21.06 -6.77 -14.53
CA LEU A 289 20.95 -5.48 -15.19
C LEU A 289 21.06 -5.60 -16.73
N THR A 290 21.85 -6.56 -17.21
CA THR A 290 21.96 -6.87 -18.64
C THR A 290 20.62 -7.31 -19.22
N ASN A 291 19.88 -8.21 -18.53
CA ASN A 291 18.56 -8.65 -18.96
C ASN A 291 17.51 -7.52 -18.87
N LEU A 292 17.62 -6.65 -17.88
CA LEU A 292 16.76 -5.47 -17.78
C LEU A 292 16.98 -4.51 -18.95
N ARG A 293 18.24 -4.27 -19.34
CA ARG A 293 18.59 -3.50 -20.55
C ARG A 293 18.11 -4.18 -21.82
N ALA A 294 18.24 -5.50 -21.93
CA ALA A 294 17.72 -6.27 -23.04
C ALA A 294 16.19 -6.15 -23.17
N LEU A 295 15.48 -6.12 -22.04
CA LEU A 295 14.05 -5.86 -22.00
C LEU A 295 13.69 -4.46 -22.52
N ARG A 296 14.48 -3.43 -22.13
CA ARG A 296 14.32 -2.06 -22.65
C ARG A 296 14.57 -1.99 -24.17
N VAL A 297 15.54 -2.72 -24.68
CA VAL A 297 15.83 -2.78 -26.12
C VAL A 297 14.64 -3.33 -26.91
N LYS A 298 13.80 -4.21 -26.32
CA LYS A 298 12.58 -4.70 -26.94
C LYS A 298 11.56 -3.60 -27.25
N LEU A 299 11.59 -2.48 -26.56
CA LEU A 299 10.75 -1.31 -26.87
C LEU A 299 11.19 -0.59 -28.16
N GLY A 300 12.36 -0.91 -28.69
CA GLY A 300 12.90 -0.30 -29.91
C GLY A 300 12.98 1.24 -29.80
N LYS A 301 12.38 1.97 -30.74
CA LYS A 301 12.40 3.44 -30.77
C LYS A 301 11.80 4.10 -29.52
N TYR A 302 10.86 3.43 -28.84
CA TYR A 302 10.21 3.95 -27.62
C TYR A 302 11.09 3.77 -26.37
N GLY A 303 12.06 2.89 -26.41
CA GLY A 303 13.03 2.69 -25.32
C GLY A 303 14.26 3.61 -25.37
N VAL A 304 14.36 4.48 -26.37
CA VAL A 304 15.53 5.38 -26.54
C VAL A 304 15.64 6.39 -25.41
N ASN A 305 14.53 7.04 -25.08
CA ASN A 305 14.49 8.00 -23.97
C ASN A 305 14.01 7.30 -22.67
N PRO A 306 14.90 7.08 -21.68
CA PRO A 306 14.53 6.39 -20.44
C PRO A 306 13.53 7.16 -19.59
N SER A 307 13.52 8.50 -19.66
CA SER A 307 12.60 9.32 -18.87
C SER A 307 11.12 9.15 -19.25
N ASP A 308 10.83 8.72 -20.49
CA ASP A 308 9.49 8.45 -20.95
C ASP A 308 9.02 7.03 -20.60
N CYS A 309 9.95 6.17 -20.22
CA CYS A 309 9.67 4.83 -19.75
C CYS A 309 9.47 4.80 -18.23
N ALA A 310 8.80 3.78 -17.75
CA ALA A 310 8.70 3.47 -16.32
C ALA A 310 8.86 1.97 -16.09
N ILE A 311 9.50 1.62 -14.98
CA ILE A 311 9.58 0.25 -14.50
C ILE A 311 8.48 0.06 -13.47
N ILE A 312 7.63 -0.95 -13.65
CA ILE A 312 6.59 -1.33 -12.69
C ILE A 312 6.88 -2.75 -12.22
N THR A 313 6.90 -2.97 -10.92
CA THR A 313 7.22 -4.28 -10.34
C THR A 313 6.49 -4.50 -9.01
N GLY A 314 6.38 -5.77 -8.60
CA GLY A 314 5.92 -6.13 -7.25
C GLY A 314 7.04 -6.05 -6.21
N PRO A 315 6.71 -6.28 -4.93
CA PRO A 315 7.69 -6.29 -3.83
C PRO A 315 8.85 -7.27 -4.05
N VAL A 316 8.57 -8.47 -4.56
CA VAL A 316 9.62 -9.47 -4.85
C VAL A 316 10.54 -9.00 -5.96
N GLY A 317 9.99 -8.50 -7.08
CA GLY A 317 10.80 -7.97 -8.17
C GLY A 317 11.61 -6.73 -7.74
N TYR A 318 11.06 -5.89 -6.87
CA TYR A 318 11.78 -4.76 -6.28
C TYR A 318 12.96 -5.21 -5.40
N SER A 319 12.77 -6.24 -4.59
CA SER A 319 13.85 -6.86 -3.81
C SER A 319 14.98 -7.38 -4.69
N LYS A 320 14.64 -7.97 -5.86
CA LYS A 320 15.65 -8.41 -6.85
C LYS A 320 16.40 -7.23 -7.49
N LEU A 321 15.70 -6.11 -7.74
CA LEU A 321 16.36 -4.88 -8.22
C LEU A 321 17.35 -4.33 -7.20
N LEU A 322 16.98 -4.31 -5.91
CA LEU A 322 17.87 -3.89 -4.83
C LEU A 322 19.08 -4.83 -4.67
N GLY A 323 18.92 -6.12 -4.97
CA GLY A 323 19.97 -7.14 -4.87
C GLY A 323 20.98 -7.13 -6.02
N LEU A 324 20.82 -6.26 -7.03
CA LEU A 324 21.80 -6.15 -8.12
C LEU A 324 23.14 -5.62 -7.59
N THR A 325 24.23 -6.22 -8.01
CA THR A 325 25.60 -5.87 -7.56
C THR A 325 25.97 -4.43 -7.87
N GLU A 326 25.44 -3.87 -8.96
CA GLU A 326 25.64 -2.50 -9.37
C GLU A 326 24.92 -1.48 -8.47
N VAL A 327 23.90 -1.93 -7.74
CA VAL A 327 23.07 -1.09 -6.86
C VAL A 327 23.55 -1.15 -5.41
N VAL A 328 24.06 -2.30 -4.97
CA VAL A 328 24.31 -2.60 -3.53
C VAL A 328 25.62 -2.04 -3.01
N THR A 329 26.61 -1.76 -3.86
CA THR A 329 27.96 -1.46 -3.39
C THR A 329 28.12 -0.03 -2.88
N MET A 330 28.29 0.08 -1.56
CA MET A 330 28.70 1.31 -0.86
C MET A 330 30.03 1.88 -1.41
N GLN A 331 30.89 1.02 -1.96
CA GLN A 331 32.15 1.37 -2.55
C GLN A 331 32.01 2.23 -3.82
N ASN A 332 30.90 2.06 -4.57
CA ASN A 332 30.60 2.82 -5.77
C ASN A 332 29.79 4.11 -5.53
N PHE A 333 29.01 4.17 -4.44
CA PHE A 333 28.03 5.25 -4.19
C PHE A 333 28.22 5.97 -2.85
N GLY A 334 29.15 5.56 -1.99
CA GLY A 334 29.38 6.19 -0.69
C GLY A 334 28.13 6.19 0.20
N ASN A 335 27.86 7.30 0.89
CA ASN A 335 26.69 7.45 1.77
C ASN A 335 25.33 7.46 1.05
N ALA A 336 25.31 7.58 -0.27
CA ALA A 336 24.10 7.53 -1.10
C ALA A 336 23.79 6.10 -1.61
N ALA A 337 24.51 5.08 -1.11
CA ALA A 337 24.29 3.70 -1.52
C ALA A 337 22.85 3.26 -1.18
N THR A 338 22.20 2.62 -2.12
CA THR A 338 20.82 2.13 -1.98
C THR A 338 20.67 1.14 -0.82
N ALA A 339 21.72 0.40 -0.49
CA ALA A 339 21.76 -0.50 0.66
C ALA A 339 21.53 0.23 2.00
N ILE A 340 21.87 1.52 2.09
CA ILE A 340 21.67 2.33 3.29
C ILE A 340 20.30 3.01 3.27
N THR A 341 19.91 3.55 2.12
CA THR A 341 18.65 4.30 1.99
C THR A 341 17.43 3.42 1.85
N GLY A 342 17.59 2.16 1.40
CA GLY A 342 16.50 1.21 1.16
C GLY A 342 15.53 1.62 0.05
N SER A 343 15.77 2.73 -0.67
CA SER A 343 14.93 3.21 -1.74
C SER A 343 15.67 3.32 -3.06
N LEU A 344 15.06 2.82 -4.12
CA LEU A 344 15.55 2.87 -5.48
C LEU A 344 14.58 3.70 -6.32
N GLY A 345 14.92 4.97 -6.54
CA GLY A 345 14.07 5.87 -7.31
C GLY A 345 14.11 5.62 -8.81
N ASN A 346 15.30 5.39 -9.36
CA ASN A 346 15.53 5.19 -10.80
C ASN A 346 16.51 4.06 -11.05
N VAL A 347 16.29 3.28 -12.10
CA VAL A 347 17.22 2.29 -12.63
C VAL A 347 17.45 2.59 -14.10
N ASP A 348 18.69 2.71 -14.50
CA ASP A 348 19.10 3.02 -15.89
C ASP A 348 18.36 4.25 -16.47
N GLY A 349 18.08 5.25 -15.62
CA GLY A 349 17.35 6.47 -15.95
C GLY A 349 15.82 6.33 -16.02
N MET A 350 15.28 5.15 -15.74
CA MET A 350 13.84 4.89 -15.69
C MET A 350 13.34 4.92 -14.24
N PRO A 351 12.26 5.64 -13.93
CA PRO A 351 11.66 5.62 -12.59
C PRO A 351 11.05 4.24 -12.28
N VAL A 352 11.23 3.79 -11.03
CA VAL A 352 10.72 2.52 -10.54
C VAL A 352 9.49 2.74 -9.68
N PHE A 353 8.42 2.04 -10.01
CA PHE A 353 7.15 2.06 -9.27
C PHE A 353 6.87 0.66 -8.74
N VAL A 354 6.64 0.57 -7.45
CA VAL A 354 6.29 -0.67 -6.78
C VAL A 354 4.78 -0.70 -6.56
N SER A 355 4.14 -1.77 -7.02
CA SER A 355 2.71 -1.99 -6.83
C SER A 355 2.48 -3.38 -6.24
N GLY A 356 1.65 -3.45 -5.21
CA GLY A 356 1.23 -4.72 -4.63
C GLY A 356 0.22 -5.50 -5.49
N PHE A 357 -0.27 -4.90 -6.59
CA PHE A 357 -1.16 -5.57 -7.54
C PHE A 357 -0.42 -6.30 -8.67
N VAL A 358 0.90 -6.16 -8.76
CA VAL A 358 1.71 -7.04 -9.61
C VAL A 358 1.67 -8.44 -9.05
N ARG A 359 1.23 -9.42 -9.85
CA ARG A 359 1.12 -10.81 -9.39
C ARG A 359 2.51 -11.40 -9.10
N GLU A 360 2.59 -12.09 -7.98
CA GLU A 360 3.79 -12.82 -7.52
C GLU A 360 3.55 -14.34 -7.48
N ASP A 361 2.41 -14.76 -8.00
CA ASP A 361 1.92 -16.14 -8.06
C ASP A 361 1.85 -16.66 -9.50
N LEU A 362 2.75 -16.21 -10.36
CA LEU A 362 2.81 -16.61 -11.76
C LEU A 362 3.65 -17.87 -11.97
N ASN A 363 3.41 -18.53 -13.10
CA ASN A 363 4.25 -19.63 -13.59
C ASN A 363 5.46 -19.11 -14.40
N ALA A 364 6.28 -20.04 -14.90
CA ALA A 364 7.45 -19.75 -15.73
C ALA A 364 7.12 -19.10 -17.09
N SER A 365 5.86 -19.03 -17.50
CA SER A 365 5.41 -18.36 -18.74
C SER A 365 4.85 -16.95 -18.49
N GLY A 366 4.77 -16.53 -17.21
CA GLY A 366 4.23 -15.23 -16.81
C GLY A 366 2.70 -15.17 -16.73
N VAL A 367 2.05 -16.33 -16.55
CA VAL A 367 0.59 -16.49 -16.44
C VAL A 367 0.27 -17.26 -15.17
N TYR A 368 -0.89 -17.05 -14.60
CA TYR A 368 -1.35 -17.83 -13.46
C TYR A 368 -2.08 -19.10 -13.94
N ASP A 369 -1.57 -20.26 -13.53
CA ASP A 369 -2.12 -21.57 -13.88
C ASP A 369 -2.67 -22.37 -12.68
N GLY A 370 -2.55 -21.80 -11.46
CA GLY A 370 -2.97 -22.47 -10.23
C GLY A 370 -2.06 -23.60 -9.75
N THR A 371 -1.03 -23.95 -10.52
CA THR A 371 -0.12 -25.06 -10.21
C THR A 371 1.25 -24.58 -9.76
N THR A 372 1.86 -23.69 -10.53
CA THR A 372 3.14 -23.06 -10.18
C THR A 372 2.89 -21.60 -9.82
N THR A 373 3.09 -21.25 -8.55
CA THR A 373 2.72 -19.94 -7.99
C THR A 373 3.91 -19.28 -7.29
N THR A 374 5.08 -19.27 -7.93
CA THR A 374 6.33 -18.83 -7.29
C THR A 374 7.08 -17.76 -8.07
N LYS A 375 6.50 -17.27 -9.17
CA LYS A 375 7.17 -16.32 -10.05
C LYS A 375 6.44 -14.99 -10.09
N THR A 376 7.22 -13.94 -10.33
CA THR A 376 6.69 -12.59 -10.55
C THR A 376 7.13 -12.03 -11.89
N ALA A 377 6.64 -10.83 -12.19
CA ALA A 377 6.92 -10.13 -13.43
C ALA A 377 7.39 -8.70 -13.16
N ILE A 378 8.13 -8.14 -14.12
CA ILE A 378 8.54 -6.76 -14.18
C ILE A 378 8.13 -6.17 -15.53
N TYR A 379 7.64 -4.95 -15.52
CA TYR A 379 7.18 -4.27 -16.73
C TYR A 379 8.08 -3.07 -17.00
N ILE A 380 8.46 -2.88 -18.27
CA ILE A 380 8.99 -1.61 -18.76
C ILE A 380 7.97 -1.06 -19.74
N VAL A 381 7.38 0.08 -19.40
CA VAL A 381 6.26 0.66 -20.15
C VAL A 381 6.64 2.03 -20.67
N TYR A 382 6.39 2.28 -21.96
CA TYR A 382 6.46 3.61 -22.54
C TYR A 382 5.18 4.37 -22.19
N ARG A 383 5.24 5.25 -21.18
CA ARG A 383 4.09 5.93 -20.59
C ARG A 383 3.20 6.70 -21.59
N PRO A 384 3.76 7.49 -22.55
CA PRO A 384 2.94 8.24 -23.49
C PRO A 384 2.16 7.37 -24.48
N GLY A 385 2.51 6.08 -24.60
CA GLY A 385 1.84 5.12 -25.48
C GLY A 385 0.51 4.62 -24.94
N TRP A 386 0.26 4.75 -23.64
CA TRP A 386 -0.91 4.22 -22.97
C TRP A 386 -1.83 5.32 -22.47
N VAL A 387 -3.13 5.09 -22.57
CA VAL A 387 -4.15 6.07 -22.23
C VAL A 387 -5.24 5.41 -21.39
N LEU A 388 -5.59 6.08 -20.30
CA LEU A 388 -6.78 5.80 -19.51
C LEU A 388 -7.93 6.70 -20.00
N GLY A 389 -8.91 6.11 -20.66
CA GLY A 389 -10.10 6.82 -21.12
C GLY A 389 -11.19 6.81 -20.06
N GLU A 390 -11.69 7.97 -19.65
CA GLU A 390 -12.80 8.10 -18.71
C GLU A 390 -14.01 8.69 -19.40
N ARG A 391 -15.10 7.92 -19.51
CA ARG A 391 -16.39 8.42 -20.00
C ARG A 391 -17.25 8.94 -18.86
N ARG A 392 -17.16 8.30 -17.71
CA ARG A 392 -17.82 8.67 -16.47
C ARG A 392 -16.89 8.32 -15.32
N SER A 393 -16.49 9.33 -14.58
CA SER A 393 -15.67 9.15 -13.39
C SER A 393 -16.49 8.65 -12.20
N ALA A 394 -15.85 7.95 -11.27
CA ALA A 394 -16.46 7.46 -10.01
C ALA A 394 -16.58 8.58 -8.97
N ASN A 395 -17.11 9.75 -9.36
CA ASN A 395 -17.02 10.95 -8.51
C ASN A 395 -17.94 10.94 -7.28
N SER A 396 -18.89 10.00 -7.19
CA SER A 396 -19.80 9.94 -6.03
C SER A 396 -20.32 8.53 -5.77
N VAL A 397 -20.35 8.17 -4.51
CA VAL A 397 -21.12 7.02 -4.02
C VAL A 397 -22.58 7.44 -3.91
N LYS A 398 -23.45 6.70 -4.54
CA LYS A 398 -24.90 6.90 -4.42
C LYS A 398 -25.43 6.01 -3.31
N VAL A 399 -26.18 6.60 -2.40
CA VAL A 399 -26.93 5.91 -1.38
C VAL A 399 -28.36 5.71 -1.92
N LEU A 400 -28.82 4.48 -1.97
CA LEU A 400 -30.13 4.09 -2.47
C LEU A 400 -30.93 3.48 -1.32
N ASN A 401 -31.81 4.27 -0.72
CA ASN A 401 -32.64 3.85 0.39
C ASN A 401 -33.96 3.20 -0.06
N GLU A 402 -34.46 3.58 -1.25
CA GLU A 402 -35.77 3.17 -1.72
C GLU A 402 -35.79 1.76 -2.36
N LEU A 403 -34.69 1.35 -3.01
CA LEU A 403 -34.64 0.13 -3.80
C LEU A 403 -34.80 -1.15 -2.98
N TYR A 404 -34.44 -1.12 -1.72
CA TYR A 404 -34.45 -2.25 -0.77
C TYR A 404 -35.24 -1.93 0.50
N ALA A 405 -36.19 -0.98 0.43
CA ALA A 405 -37.02 -0.57 1.57
C ALA A 405 -37.82 -1.72 2.15
N GLU A 406 -38.25 -2.70 1.32
CA GLU A 406 -39.00 -3.89 1.79
C GLU A 406 -38.13 -4.82 2.69
N SER A 407 -36.81 -4.76 2.54
CA SER A 407 -35.87 -5.59 3.33
C SER A 407 -35.08 -4.78 4.36
N ASP A 408 -35.50 -3.54 4.60
CA ASP A 408 -34.84 -2.62 5.52
C ASP A 408 -33.30 -2.51 5.29
N GLN A 409 -32.93 -2.36 4.00
CA GLN A 409 -31.53 -2.30 3.58
C GLN A 409 -31.22 -1.02 2.79
N VAL A 410 -30.03 -0.52 3.00
CA VAL A 410 -29.47 0.61 2.25
C VAL A 410 -28.41 0.10 1.28
N ALA A 411 -28.54 0.43 0.01
CA ALA A 411 -27.54 0.09 -1.00
C ALA A 411 -26.61 1.27 -1.28
N LEU A 412 -25.32 1.03 -1.18
CA LEU A 412 -24.26 1.95 -1.60
C LEU A 412 -23.74 1.51 -2.96
N VAL A 413 -23.80 2.38 -3.96
CA VAL A 413 -23.40 2.06 -5.34
C VAL A 413 -22.51 3.13 -5.92
N THR A 414 -21.38 2.71 -6.45
CA THR A 414 -20.50 3.54 -7.27
C THR A 414 -20.33 2.91 -8.65
N LYS A 415 -20.41 3.72 -9.69
CA LYS A 415 -20.24 3.28 -11.07
C LYS A 415 -19.36 4.26 -11.84
N GLU A 416 -18.40 3.71 -12.55
CA GLU A 416 -17.61 4.44 -13.54
C GLU A 416 -17.65 3.76 -14.90
N ARG A 417 -17.22 4.48 -15.92
CA ARG A 417 -17.03 3.93 -17.27
C ARG A 417 -15.66 4.33 -17.75
N VAL A 418 -14.78 3.35 -17.84
CA VAL A 418 -13.36 3.51 -18.11
C VAL A 418 -12.90 2.55 -19.18
N THR A 419 -11.77 2.85 -19.78
CA THR A 419 -11.02 1.98 -20.68
C THR A 419 -9.54 2.26 -20.53
N PHE A 420 -8.72 1.25 -20.73
CA PHE A 420 -7.27 1.37 -20.75
C PHE A 420 -6.77 0.72 -22.05
N LYS A 421 -5.97 1.45 -22.82
CA LYS A 421 -5.54 0.96 -24.13
C LYS A 421 -4.25 1.62 -24.59
N ASP A 422 -3.43 0.86 -25.33
CA ASP A 422 -2.36 1.40 -26.16
C ASP A 422 -2.95 2.20 -27.33
N ILE A 423 -2.50 3.42 -27.52
CA ILE A 423 -2.95 4.29 -28.60
C ILE A 423 -2.34 3.92 -29.96
N TYR A 424 -1.26 3.15 -29.98
CA TYR A 424 -0.62 2.69 -31.19
C TYR A 424 -1.20 1.33 -31.64
N PRO A 425 -2.06 1.29 -32.65
CA PRO A 425 -2.86 0.10 -32.98
C PRO A 425 -2.13 -0.99 -33.73
N THR A 426 -0.83 -0.87 -34.00
CA THR A 426 -0.10 -1.84 -34.83
C THR A 426 0.71 -2.82 -33.99
N ALA A 427 0.68 -4.09 -34.36
CA ALA A 427 1.43 -5.18 -33.72
C ALA A 427 2.97 -4.99 -33.69
N SER A 428 3.49 -4.03 -34.48
CA SER A 428 4.92 -3.69 -34.53
C SER A 428 5.33 -2.60 -33.52
N ASN A 429 4.38 -1.99 -32.82
CA ASN A 429 4.66 -0.92 -31.86
C ASN A 429 4.90 -1.52 -30.47
N LYS A 430 6.13 -1.50 -30.03
CA LYS A 430 6.61 -2.10 -28.79
C LYS A 430 6.58 -1.08 -27.66
N THR A 431 5.39 -0.76 -27.15
CA THR A 431 5.19 0.22 -26.07
C THR A 431 5.32 -0.40 -24.67
N ILE A 432 5.41 -1.73 -24.63
CA ILE A 432 5.56 -2.49 -23.37
C ILE A 432 6.62 -3.59 -23.55
N GLY A 433 7.34 -3.86 -22.47
CA GLY A 433 8.22 -5.02 -22.31
C GLY A 433 7.90 -5.73 -21.01
N LEU A 434 7.65 -7.03 -21.07
CA LEU A 434 7.39 -7.89 -19.92
C LEU A 434 8.59 -8.80 -19.64
N GLY A 435 9.22 -8.61 -18.48
CA GLY A 435 10.15 -9.58 -17.92
C GLY A 435 9.38 -10.56 -17.03
N TYR A 436 9.41 -11.82 -17.35
CA TYR A 436 8.68 -12.87 -16.63
C TYR A 436 9.63 -13.92 -16.04
N ASN A 437 9.11 -14.89 -15.29
CA ASN A 437 9.87 -15.98 -14.67
C ASN A 437 10.90 -15.53 -13.62
N ILE A 438 10.62 -14.45 -12.92
CA ILE A 438 11.46 -13.93 -11.83
C ILE A 438 11.09 -14.67 -10.55
N ALA A 439 12.08 -15.25 -9.84
CA ALA A 439 11.89 -16.02 -8.60
C ALA A 439 12.48 -15.33 -7.39
#